data_e421f50de0d5b12ad06bd84820cf441b
#
_entry.id   e421f50de0d5b12ad06bd84820cf441b
#
_cell.length_a   1.000
_cell.length_b   1.000
_cell.length_c   1.000
_cell.angle_alpha   90.00
_cell.angle_beta   90.00
_cell.angle_gamma   90.00
#
_symmetry.space_group_name_H-M   'P 1'
#
loop_
_entity.id
_entity.type
_entity.pdbx_description
1 polymer ?
#
loop_
_entity_poly.entity_id
_entity_poly.type
_entity_poly.pdbx_seq_one_letter_code
_entity_poly.pdbx_strand_id
1 'polypeptide(L)'
;MAFEQTISVQESLRRIHELQPELNAAVTIVDDAPEAGIPVILKDNISTKGIRTTASSRILDNYVPVYDATIVTKLKHAGFTPVVKASMDELGMGGTNRNAATGPVHNAWDQDRIAGGSSGGSAVLTARAAAPL
;
A
#
# COMPACT_ATOMS: atom_id res chain seq x y z
N MET A 1 -2.96 -0.16 -23.98
CA MET A 1 -2.46 -1.43 -23.42
C MET A 1 -3.50 -1.88 -22.39
N ALA A 2 -4.20 -2.97 -22.61
CA ALA A 2 -5.10 -3.54 -21.59
C ALA A 2 -4.20 -4.22 -20.55
N PHE A 3 -4.32 -3.82 -19.28
CA PHE A 3 -3.74 -4.58 -18.18
C PHE A 3 -4.51 -5.91 -18.09
N GLU A 4 -3.85 -7.01 -18.39
CA GLU A 4 -4.40 -8.31 -18.06
C GLU A 4 -4.46 -8.44 -16.53
N GLN A 5 -5.64 -8.68 -16.00
CA GLN A 5 -5.84 -8.92 -14.57
C GLN A 5 -5.18 -10.24 -14.21
N THR A 6 -4.00 -10.19 -13.62
CA THR A 6 -3.22 -11.39 -13.27
C THR A 6 -3.67 -12.04 -11.98
N ILE A 7 -4.29 -11.27 -11.06
CA ILE A 7 -4.83 -11.78 -9.78
C ILE A 7 -6.13 -11.07 -9.41
N SER A 8 -7.01 -11.74 -8.64
CA SER A 8 -8.22 -11.11 -8.09
C SER A 8 -7.93 -10.23 -6.89
N VAL A 9 -8.90 -9.39 -6.50
CA VAL A 9 -8.83 -8.60 -5.27
C VAL A 9 -8.66 -9.49 -4.04
N GLN A 10 -9.42 -10.60 -3.93
CA GLN A 10 -9.30 -11.53 -2.81
C GLN A 10 -7.92 -12.20 -2.75
N GLU A 11 -7.39 -12.63 -3.89
CA GLU A 11 -6.05 -13.21 -3.93
C GLU A 11 -4.98 -12.19 -3.53
N SER A 12 -5.15 -10.94 -3.94
CA SER A 12 -4.26 -9.84 -3.53
C SER A 12 -4.31 -9.60 -2.02
N LEU A 13 -5.50 -9.50 -1.44
CA LEU A 13 -5.69 -9.35 0.01
C LEU A 13 -5.09 -10.52 0.79
N ARG A 14 -5.32 -11.76 0.34
CA ARG A 14 -4.74 -12.96 0.95
C ARG A 14 -3.21 -12.87 0.97
N ARG A 15 -2.58 -12.53 -0.16
CA ARG A 15 -1.12 -12.37 -0.25
C ARG A 15 -0.59 -11.26 0.65
N ILE A 16 -1.27 -10.12 0.71
CA ILE A 16 -0.88 -9.01 1.59
C ILE A 16 -0.90 -9.46 3.05
N HIS A 17 -1.94 -10.16 3.50
CA HIS A 17 -2.02 -10.69 4.87
C HIS A 17 -0.90 -11.70 5.17
N GLU A 18 -0.59 -12.60 4.24
CA GLU A 18 0.48 -13.58 4.39
C GLU A 18 1.87 -12.93 4.48
N LEU A 19 2.08 -11.85 3.72
CA LEU A 19 3.37 -11.14 3.67
C LEU A 19 3.56 -10.14 4.81
N GLN A 20 2.48 -9.64 5.41
CA GLN A 20 2.54 -8.57 6.42
C GLN A 20 3.40 -8.91 7.63
N PRO A 21 3.35 -10.12 8.24
CA PRO A 21 4.20 -10.47 9.37
C PRO A 21 5.70 -10.46 9.04
N GLU A 22 6.05 -10.78 7.81
CA GLU A 22 7.44 -10.82 7.33
C GLU A 22 7.94 -9.43 6.92
N LEU A 23 7.13 -8.68 6.16
CA LEU A 23 7.58 -7.47 5.47
C LEU A 23 7.22 -6.17 6.21
N ASN A 24 6.20 -6.18 7.06
CA ASN A 24 5.65 -4.98 7.71
C ASN A 24 5.35 -3.85 6.70
N ALA A 25 4.77 -4.20 5.56
CA ALA A 25 4.66 -3.33 4.39
C ALA A 25 3.34 -2.55 4.31
N ALA A 26 2.31 -2.94 5.08
CA ALA A 26 1.00 -2.31 5.08
C ALA A 26 0.78 -1.48 6.35
N VAL A 27 0.21 -0.28 6.18
CA VAL A 27 -0.32 0.56 7.27
C VAL A 27 -1.80 0.26 7.50
N THR A 28 -2.56 0.12 6.41
CA THR A 28 -3.98 -0.24 6.45
C THR A 28 -4.27 -1.20 5.30
N ILE A 29 -4.79 -2.38 5.61
CA ILE A 29 -5.30 -3.33 4.61
C ILE A 29 -6.80 -3.05 4.46
N VAL A 30 -7.31 -3.00 3.23
CA VAL A 30 -8.70 -2.66 2.92
C VAL A 30 -9.49 -3.96 2.77
N ASP A 31 -9.78 -4.61 3.90
CA ASP A 31 -10.43 -5.93 3.93
C ASP A 31 -11.86 -5.93 3.36
N ASP A 32 -12.51 -4.77 3.35
CA ASP A 32 -13.84 -4.55 2.78
C ASP A 32 -13.78 -4.02 1.33
N ALA A 33 -12.63 -4.14 0.67
CA ALA A 33 -12.49 -3.71 -0.72
C ALA A 33 -13.47 -4.48 -1.63
N PRO A 34 -14.10 -3.81 -2.62
CA PRO A 34 -14.94 -4.47 -3.61
C PRO A 34 -14.20 -5.63 -4.28
N GLU A 35 -14.87 -6.77 -4.46
CA GLU A 35 -14.29 -7.96 -5.11
C GLU A 35 -13.91 -7.75 -6.58
N ALA A 36 -14.56 -6.77 -7.22
CA ALA A 36 -14.35 -6.45 -8.62
C ALA A 36 -13.18 -5.46 -8.81
N GLY A 37 -12.54 -5.54 -9.95
CA GLY A 37 -11.49 -4.62 -10.38
C GLY A 37 -10.09 -5.20 -10.29
N ILE A 38 -9.12 -4.40 -10.71
CA ILE A 38 -7.70 -4.74 -10.67
C ILE A 38 -7.13 -4.23 -9.34
N PRO A 39 -6.56 -5.09 -8.47
CA PRO A 39 -6.02 -4.64 -7.20
C PRO A 39 -4.86 -3.68 -7.40
N VAL A 40 -4.85 -2.59 -6.61
CA VAL A 40 -3.78 -1.58 -6.62
C VAL A 40 -3.28 -1.25 -5.22
N ILE A 41 -1.96 -1.15 -5.09
CA ILE A 41 -1.27 -0.72 -3.88
C ILE A 41 -1.17 0.81 -3.91
N LEU A 42 -1.66 1.47 -2.86
CA LEU A 42 -1.54 2.92 -2.73
C LEU A 42 -0.56 3.27 -1.61
N LYS A 43 0.40 4.13 -1.90
CA LYS A 43 1.27 4.70 -0.86
C LYS A 43 0.44 5.45 0.17
N ASP A 44 0.79 5.37 1.44
CA ASP A 44 -0.06 5.87 2.54
C ASP A 44 -0.17 7.40 2.65
N ASN A 45 0.49 8.16 1.79
CA ASN A 45 0.27 9.62 1.65
C ASN A 45 -0.73 9.99 0.54
N ILE A 46 -1.29 9.01 -0.17
CA ILE A 46 -2.28 9.25 -1.22
C ILE A 46 -3.67 9.27 -0.58
N SER A 47 -4.30 10.45 -0.50
CA SER A 47 -5.65 10.60 0.06
C SER A 47 -6.64 9.71 -0.67
N THR A 48 -7.29 8.82 0.09
CA THR A 48 -8.27 7.87 -0.42
C THR A 48 -9.54 7.99 0.42
N LYS A 49 -10.63 8.45 -0.19
CA LYS A 49 -11.90 8.70 0.51
C LYS A 49 -12.37 7.49 1.29
N GLY A 50 -12.63 7.68 2.59
CA GLY A 50 -13.14 6.65 3.48
C GLY A 50 -12.11 5.64 3.94
N ILE A 51 -10.86 5.70 3.49
CA ILE A 51 -9.78 4.80 3.88
C ILE A 51 -8.73 5.57 4.68
N ARG A 52 -8.42 5.08 5.89
CA ARG A 52 -7.39 5.67 6.76
C ARG A 52 -6.10 5.93 5.98
N THR A 53 -5.58 7.16 6.09
CA THR A 53 -4.42 7.65 5.33
C THR A 53 -3.52 8.45 6.27
N THR A 54 -2.39 7.88 6.69
CA THR A 54 -1.60 8.41 7.80
C THR A 54 -0.26 9.00 7.40
N ALA A 55 0.16 8.82 6.14
CA ALA A 55 1.54 9.09 5.70
C ALA A 55 2.59 8.43 6.62
N SER A 56 2.25 7.25 7.18
CA SER A 56 3.05 6.50 8.17
C SER A 56 3.45 7.33 9.39
N SER A 57 2.63 8.33 9.78
CA SER A 57 2.87 9.22 10.92
C SER A 57 1.81 9.04 12.00
N ARG A 58 2.24 9.09 13.26
CA ARG A 58 1.32 9.09 14.42
C ARG A 58 0.46 10.35 14.48
N ILE A 59 0.91 11.46 13.89
CA ILE A 59 0.17 12.73 13.84
C ILE A 59 -1.15 12.56 13.09
N LEU A 60 -1.16 11.70 12.04
CA LEU A 60 -2.31 11.44 11.18
C LEU A 60 -2.94 10.05 11.44
N ASP A 61 -2.66 9.42 12.58
CA ASP A 61 -3.04 8.03 12.83
C ASP A 61 -4.55 7.74 12.69
N ASN A 62 -5.39 8.71 13.00
CA ASN A 62 -6.85 8.63 12.90
C ASN A 62 -7.43 9.40 11.69
N TYR A 63 -6.59 9.87 10.78
CA TYR A 63 -7.07 10.65 9.65
C TYR A 63 -7.71 9.78 8.57
N VAL A 64 -8.96 10.07 8.25
CA VAL A 64 -9.71 9.46 7.14
C VAL A 64 -10.13 10.56 6.17
N PRO A 65 -9.57 10.58 4.95
CA PRO A 65 -9.89 11.59 3.94
C PRO A 65 -11.36 11.57 3.54
N VAL A 66 -11.94 12.76 3.33
CA VAL A 66 -13.31 12.94 2.81
C VAL A 66 -13.36 13.03 1.27
N TYR A 67 -12.20 12.96 0.61
CA TYR A 67 -12.04 13.04 -0.85
C TYR A 67 -10.98 12.06 -1.34
N ASP A 68 -11.04 11.73 -2.63
CA ASP A 68 -10.00 10.99 -3.33
C ASP A 68 -8.99 11.96 -3.97
N ALA A 69 -7.71 11.66 -3.86
CA ALA A 69 -6.69 12.30 -4.70
C ALA A 69 -7.00 12.06 -6.18
N THR A 70 -6.59 12.97 -7.06
CA THR A 70 -6.85 12.88 -8.50
C THR A 70 -6.41 11.53 -9.10
N ILE A 71 -5.26 11.00 -8.66
CA ILE A 71 -4.79 9.70 -9.12
C ILE A 71 -5.73 8.56 -8.72
N VAL A 72 -6.29 8.60 -7.50
CA VAL A 72 -7.25 7.58 -7.02
C VAL A 72 -8.54 7.62 -7.84
N THR A 73 -9.06 8.82 -8.12
CA THR A 73 -10.22 8.98 -9.00
C THR A 73 -9.96 8.38 -10.38
N LYS A 74 -8.81 8.65 -10.98
CA LYS A 74 -8.42 8.12 -12.30
C LYS A 74 -8.27 6.59 -12.27
N LEU A 75 -7.64 6.04 -11.22
CA LEU A 75 -7.48 4.59 -11.07
C LEU A 75 -8.83 3.89 -10.93
N LYS A 76 -9.74 4.40 -10.09
CA LYS A 76 -11.09 3.86 -9.93
C LYS A 76 -11.87 3.88 -11.26
N HIS A 77 -11.81 4.97 -12.03
CA HIS A 77 -12.44 5.05 -13.35
C HIS A 77 -11.82 4.09 -14.37
N ALA A 78 -10.56 3.73 -14.20
CA ALA A 78 -9.86 2.74 -15.02
C ALA A 78 -10.08 1.29 -14.55
N GLY A 79 -10.94 1.06 -13.54
CA GLY A 79 -11.28 -0.26 -13.04
C GLY A 79 -10.32 -0.82 -11.99
N PHE A 80 -9.50 0.03 -11.35
CA PHE A 80 -8.63 -0.39 -10.25
C PHE A 80 -9.34 -0.28 -8.90
N THR A 81 -9.00 -1.22 -8.01
CA THR A 81 -9.54 -1.29 -6.64
C THR A 81 -8.39 -1.17 -5.64
N PRO A 82 -8.35 -0.12 -4.80
CA PRO A 82 -7.37 -0.01 -3.72
C PRO A 82 -7.53 -1.15 -2.71
N VAL A 83 -6.45 -1.88 -2.46
CA VAL A 83 -6.44 -3.03 -1.52
C VAL A 83 -5.60 -2.78 -0.29
N VAL A 84 -4.68 -1.81 -0.33
CA VAL A 84 -3.78 -1.51 0.78
C VAL A 84 -3.27 -0.08 0.72
N LYS A 85 -3.05 0.51 1.90
CA LYS A 85 -2.26 1.72 2.12
C LYS A 85 -0.88 1.26 2.58
N ALA A 86 0.09 1.36 1.66
CA ALA A 86 1.43 0.83 1.86
C ALA A 86 2.30 1.75 2.71
N SER A 87 3.08 1.14 3.59
CA SER A 87 4.01 1.85 4.48
C SER A 87 5.06 2.64 3.69
N MET A 88 5.48 3.74 4.29
CA MET A 88 6.41 4.69 3.72
C MET A 88 7.26 5.32 4.82
N ASP A 89 8.36 5.99 4.47
CA ASP A 89 9.02 6.88 5.43
C ASP A 89 8.03 7.94 5.92
N GLU A 90 8.05 8.25 7.21
CA GLU A 90 7.13 9.21 7.84
C GLU A 90 7.07 10.51 7.04
N LEU A 91 5.85 10.93 6.69
CA LEU A 91 5.56 12.13 5.87
C LEU A 91 6.31 12.19 4.53
N GLY A 92 6.82 11.05 4.05
CA GLY A 92 7.61 10.97 2.82
C GLY A 92 9.07 11.42 2.95
N MET A 93 9.54 11.67 4.16
CA MET A 93 10.86 12.22 4.44
C MET A 93 11.83 11.12 4.86
N GLY A 94 12.46 10.49 3.88
CA GLY A 94 13.46 9.43 4.10
C GLY A 94 13.76 8.62 2.84
N GLY A 95 14.70 7.70 2.96
CA GLY A 95 15.15 6.83 1.87
C GLY A 95 15.32 5.36 2.28
N THR A 96 14.88 4.99 3.50
CA THR A 96 15.14 3.66 4.04
C THR A 96 13.89 2.91 4.50
N ASN A 97 12.78 3.61 4.69
CA ASN A 97 11.51 3.14 5.27
C ASN A 97 11.68 2.54 6.68
N ARG A 98 12.58 3.12 7.48
CA ARG A 98 12.85 2.69 8.86
C ARG A 98 12.16 3.55 9.92
N ASN A 99 11.66 4.73 9.56
CA ASN A 99 11.07 5.72 10.47
C ASN A 99 9.54 5.78 10.43
N ALA A 100 8.87 4.82 9.78
CA ALA A 100 7.42 4.72 9.78
C ALA A 100 6.88 4.49 11.21
N ALA A 101 5.72 5.06 11.54
CA ALA A 101 5.04 4.86 12.83
C ALA A 101 4.75 3.37 13.13
N THR A 102 4.57 2.56 12.09
CA THR A 102 4.36 1.11 12.15
C THR A 102 5.66 0.30 12.28
N GLY A 103 6.81 0.97 12.31
CA GLY A 103 8.12 0.33 12.29
C GLY A 103 8.70 0.14 10.88
N PRO A 104 9.92 -0.41 10.79
CA PRO A 104 10.61 -0.56 9.52
C PRO A 104 9.93 -1.54 8.58
N VAL A 105 10.00 -1.25 7.29
CA VAL A 105 9.66 -2.20 6.22
C VAL A 105 10.88 -3.04 5.90
N HIS A 106 10.70 -4.37 5.80
CA HIS A 106 11.76 -5.31 5.48
C HIS A 106 11.89 -5.51 3.97
N ASN A 107 13.12 -5.74 3.52
CA ASN A 107 13.39 -6.00 2.10
C ASN A 107 12.76 -7.34 1.67
N ALA A 108 12.21 -7.38 0.46
CA ALA A 108 11.47 -8.52 -0.06
C ALA A 108 12.34 -9.78 -0.32
N TRP A 109 13.67 -9.63 -0.42
CA TRP A 109 14.59 -10.70 -0.75
C TRP A 109 15.54 -11.06 0.37
N ASP A 110 15.88 -10.08 1.23
CA ASP A 110 16.85 -10.23 2.30
C ASP A 110 16.45 -9.31 3.45
N GLN A 111 15.92 -9.88 4.53
CA GLN A 111 15.40 -9.12 5.68
C GLN A 111 16.48 -8.35 6.46
N ASP A 112 17.75 -8.68 6.27
CA ASP A 112 18.86 -7.94 6.86
C ASP A 112 19.18 -6.64 6.11
N ARG A 113 18.50 -6.40 4.98
CA ARG A 113 18.63 -5.20 4.15
C ARG A 113 17.43 -4.27 4.29
N ILE A 114 17.66 -3.01 3.99
CA ILE A 114 16.59 -2.01 3.91
C ILE A 114 15.72 -2.26 2.68
N ALA A 115 14.43 -1.92 2.78
CA ALA A 115 13.51 -1.94 1.64
C ALA A 115 13.78 -0.81 0.64
N GLY A 116 14.49 0.23 1.08
CA GLY A 116 14.53 1.52 0.40
C GLY A 116 13.30 2.36 0.75
N GLY A 117 13.26 3.59 0.31
CA GLY A 117 12.18 4.55 0.63
C GLY A 117 12.22 5.74 -0.32
N SER A 118 11.26 6.61 -0.14
CA SER A 118 10.18 6.63 0.89
C SER A 118 9.00 5.70 0.59
N SER A 119 8.99 4.90 -0.46
CA SER A 119 7.89 4.02 -0.90
C SER A 119 8.21 2.53 -0.67
N GLY A 120 8.88 2.19 0.45
CA GLY A 120 9.35 0.84 0.71
C GLY A 120 8.23 -0.20 0.73
N GLY A 121 7.10 0.09 1.38
CA GLY A 121 5.95 -0.81 1.41
C GLY A 121 5.40 -1.14 0.02
N SER A 122 5.24 -0.12 -0.83
CA SER A 122 4.81 -0.34 -2.23
C SER A 122 5.81 -1.20 -2.99
N ALA A 123 7.11 -0.91 -2.84
CA ALA A 123 8.17 -1.64 -3.54
C ALA A 123 8.19 -3.13 -3.16
N VAL A 124 8.15 -3.47 -1.86
CA VAL A 124 8.25 -4.86 -1.43
C VAL A 124 6.98 -5.67 -1.73
N LEU A 125 5.79 -5.06 -1.62
CA LEU A 125 4.53 -5.73 -1.97
C LEU A 125 4.47 -6.01 -3.49
N THR A 126 4.89 -5.08 -4.32
CA THR A 126 4.97 -5.29 -5.78
C THR A 126 6.01 -6.36 -6.13
N ALA A 127 7.20 -6.33 -5.50
CA ALA A 127 8.24 -7.32 -5.70
C ALA A 127 7.80 -8.76 -5.34
N ARG A 128 6.91 -8.90 -4.35
CA ARG A 128 6.30 -10.19 -3.94
C ARG A 128 4.97 -10.47 -4.65
N ALA A 129 4.67 -9.74 -5.74
CA ALA A 129 3.49 -9.94 -6.57
C ALA A 129 2.15 -9.91 -5.77
N ALA A 130 2.07 -9.07 -4.74
CA ALA A 130 0.84 -8.90 -3.95
C ALA A 130 -0.26 -8.18 -4.74
N ALA A 131 0.11 -7.32 -5.69
CA ALA A 131 -0.78 -6.73 -6.69
C ALA A 131 0.02 -6.41 -7.96
N PRO A 132 -0.64 -6.25 -9.13
CA PRO A 132 0.04 -5.94 -10.39
C PRO A 132 0.55 -4.51 -10.44
N LEU A 133 0.02 -3.61 -9.61
CA LEU A 133 0.36 -2.19 -9.54
C LEU A 133 0.30 -1.69 -8.10
#